data_b670125af31a323d00d6cdfe8450df7a
#
_entry.id   b670125af31a323d00d6cdfe8450df7a
#
_cell.length_a   1.000
_cell.length_b   1.000
_cell.length_c   1.000
_cell.angle_alpha   90.00
_cell.angle_beta   90.00
_cell.angle_gamma   90.00
#
_symmetry.space_group_name_H-M   'P 1'
#
loop_
_entity.id
_entity.type
_entity.pdbx_description
1 polymer ?
#
loop_
_entity_poly.entity_id
_entity_poly.type
_entity_poly.pdbx_seq_one_letter_code
_entity_poly.pdbx_strand_id
1 'polypeptide(L)'
;MTKQDTTDKLWGGRFTEATDAFVERFTASVDFDRRMYHHDIRGSIAHATMLAKVGVLTEEERDQIINGLREIEAEIEAGAFEWSVKLEDVHMNIEARLTQKIGITGKKLHTGRSRNDQVATDIRLYLRDEVDVIAADLLRLIAALADLAEREADAIMPGFTHLQTAQPVTFGHHMLAWAEMLKRDFSRLLDCRERFNVSPLGAAALAGTTYPIDRQYTSELLGFNGPAENSLDAVSDRDFAIEFCSFASLLMMHLSRFSEELVLWTSAQFNFINLPDRFCTGSSIMPQKKNPDVPELIRGKSGRVSGHLISLLMLMKSQPLAYNKDNQEDKEPLFDAIDTVKGCLKAYGDMMPAVSVNRDSMAESARRGFSTATDLADYLVRKGLPFRDAHEVVGKAVALGVSSGRDLSEMSLEELRQFSTDIDADVFEVLTLEGSVNARNHIGGTAPEQVRAAVTRTREWLKRNTEM
;
A
#
# COMPACT_ATOMS: atom_id res chain seq x y z
N MET A 1 -27.66 17.29 -51.61
CA MET A 1 -27.35 17.00 -50.21
C MET A 1 -26.23 15.96 -50.18
N THR A 2 -25.03 16.41 -49.95
CA THR A 2 -23.80 15.63 -49.97
C THR A 2 -23.79 14.71 -48.78
N LYS A 3 -23.61 13.39 -49.01
CA LYS A 3 -23.22 12.38 -47.99
C LYS A 3 -21.80 12.71 -47.54
N GLN A 4 -21.67 13.63 -46.61
CA GLN A 4 -20.41 13.91 -45.91
C GLN A 4 -20.73 14.06 -44.43
N ASP A 5 -19.94 13.41 -43.60
CA ASP A 5 -19.94 13.42 -42.11
C ASP A 5 -20.93 12.52 -41.36
N THR A 6 -21.11 11.30 -41.79
CA THR A 6 -21.60 10.25 -40.87
C THR A 6 -20.50 9.24 -40.65
N THR A 7 -19.86 9.32 -39.49
CA THR A 7 -18.98 8.31 -38.85
C THR A 7 -17.50 8.37 -39.20
N ASP A 8 -16.75 9.22 -38.52
CA ASP A 8 -15.31 9.08 -38.34
C ASP A 8 -14.94 7.96 -37.30
N LYS A 9 -15.95 7.25 -36.76
CA LYS A 9 -15.71 6.14 -35.79
C LYS A 9 -15.48 4.84 -36.51
N LEU A 10 -14.48 4.06 -36.10
CA LEU A 10 -14.08 2.77 -36.69
C LEU A 10 -15.21 1.72 -36.73
N TRP A 11 -16.27 1.89 -35.91
CA TRP A 11 -17.44 0.99 -35.83
C TRP A 11 -18.73 1.57 -36.43
N GLY A 12 -18.67 2.66 -37.16
CA GLY A 12 -19.85 3.43 -37.66
C GLY A 12 -20.69 2.78 -38.73
N GLY A 13 -20.28 1.68 -39.35
CA GLY A 13 -20.88 1.15 -40.57
C GLY A 13 -22.37 0.76 -40.51
N ARG A 14 -22.95 0.52 -39.35
CA ARG A 14 -24.38 0.18 -39.15
C ARG A 14 -25.23 1.41 -38.82
N PHE A 15 -24.62 2.46 -38.29
CA PHE A 15 -25.35 3.62 -37.77
C PHE A 15 -25.71 4.63 -38.86
N THR A 16 -26.90 5.16 -38.80
CA THR A 16 -27.43 6.13 -39.76
C THR A 16 -27.36 7.57 -39.25
N GLU A 17 -27.05 7.76 -37.97
CA GLU A 17 -26.95 9.06 -37.32
C GLU A 17 -25.60 9.17 -36.61
N ALA A 18 -25.08 10.40 -36.51
CA ALA A 18 -23.90 10.70 -35.72
C ALA A 18 -24.19 10.52 -34.22
N THR A 19 -23.17 10.14 -33.42
CA THR A 19 -23.29 10.09 -31.96
C THR A 19 -23.54 11.51 -31.41
N ASP A 20 -24.45 11.64 -30.46
CA ASP A 20 -24.70 12.90 -29.77
C ASP A 20 -23.44 13.39 -29.03
N ALA A 21 -23.14 14.68 -29.11
CA ALA A 21 -21.91 15.24 -28.52
C ALA A 21 -21.84 15.14 -26.99
N PHE A 22 -22.98 15.08 -26.30
CA PHE A 22 -23.00 14.80 -24.87
C PHE A 22 -22.66 13.32 -24.61
N VAL A 23 -23.24 12.40 -25.37
CA VAL A 23 -22.99 10.96 -25.27
C VAL A 23 -21.50 10.65 -25.54
N GLU A 24 -20.89 11.32 -26.54
CA GLU A 24 -19.44 11.15 -26.79
C GLU A 24 -18.60 11.50 -25.56
N ARG A 25 -18.87 12.62 -24.91
CA ARG A 25 -18.16 13.02 -23.68
C ARG A 25 -18.49 12.12 -22.49
N PHE A 26 -19.75 11.72 -22.36
CA PHE A 26 -20.22 10.89 -21.25
C PHE A 26 -19.64 9.48 -21.28
N THR A 27 -19.39 8.94 -22.46
CA THR A 27 -18.87 7.57 -22.63
C THR A 27 -17.36 7.51 -22.83
N ALA A 28 -16.69 8.64 -23.04
CA ALA A 28 -15.25 8.70 -23.22
C ALA A 28 -14.49 8.41 -21.91
N SER A 29 -13.37 7.72 -22.02
CA SER A 29 -12.48 7.37 -20.91
C SER A 29 -11.06 7.94 -21.07
N VAL A 30 -10.75 8.58 -22.20
CA VAL A 30 -9.40 9.05 -22.53
C VAL A 30 -8.79 9.99 -21.48
N ASP A 31 -9.61 10.74 -20.75
CA ASP A 31 -9.14 11.67 -19.74
C ASP A 31 -8.42 10.97 -18.57
N PHE A 32 -8.83 9.75 -18.22
CA PHE A 32 -8.21 8.98 -17.15
C PHE A 32 -7.45 7.74 -17.65
N ASP A 33 -7.85 7.08 -18.75
CA ASP A 33 -7.21 5.85 -19.24
C ASP A 33 -5.94 6.12 -20.06
N ARG A 34 -5.73 7.33 -20.57
CA ARG A 34 -4.50 7.71 -21.28
C ARG A 34 -3.21 7.44 -20.49
N ARG A 35 -3.29 7.31 -19.17
CA ARG A 35 -2.14 6.92 -18.33
C ARG A 35 -1.63 5.50 -18.62
N MET A 36 -2.42 4.67 -19.28
CA MET A 36 -2.04 3.31 -19.69
C MET A 36 -1.37 3.24 -21.08
N TYR A 37 -1.09 4.37 -21.74
CA TYR A 37 -0.57 4.40 -23.13
C TYR A 37 0.65 3.49 -23.33
N HIS A 38 1.56 3.48 -22.38
CA HIS A 38 2.76 2.63 -22.42
C HIS A 38 2.40 1.13 -22.42
N HIS A 39 1.40 0.74 -21.63
CA HIS A 39 0.93 -0.65 -21.52
C HIS A 39 0.16 -1.08 -22.77
N ASP A 40 -0.66 -0.20 -23.34
CA ASP A 40 -1.34 -0.43 -24.61
C ASP A 40 -0.34 -0.64 -25.76
N ILE A 41 0.70 0.19 -25.83
CA ILE A 41 1.76 0.07 -26.83
C ILE A 41 2.53 -1.24 -26.64
N ARG A 42 2.91 -1.61 -25.41
CA ARG A 42 3.56 -2.90 -25.11
C ARG A 42 2.69 -4.09 -25.53
N GLY A 43 1.42 -4.08 -25.16
CA GLY A 43 0.43 -5.11 -25.55
C GLY A 43 0.27 -5.20 -27.06
N SER A 44 0.19 -4.08 -27.76
CA SER A 44 0.07 -3.98 -29.21
C SER A 44 1.34 -4.46 -29.93
N ILE A 45 2.54 -4.17 -29.43
CA ILE A 45 3.80 -4.70 -29.98
C ILE A 45 3.86 -6.21 -29.86
N ALA A 46 3.51 -6.77 -28.70
CA ALA A 46 3.48 -8.20 -28.48
C ALA A 46 2.45 -8.89 -29.41
N HIS A 47 1.29 -8.29 -29.59
CA HIS A 47 0.25 -8.79 -30.50
C HIS A 47 0.71 -8.77 -31.95
N ALA A 48 1.26 -7.67 -32.45
CA ALA A 48 1.80 -7.58 -33.82
C ALA A 48 2.94 -8.60 -34.06
N THR A 49 3.82 -8.78 -33.08
CA THR A 49 4.91 -9.76 -33.12
C THR A 49 4.36 -11.20 -33.25
N MET A 50 3.33 -11.52 -32.49
CA MET A 50 2.66 -12.82 -32.55
C MET A 50 1.95 -13.02 -33.91
N LEU A 51 1.24 -12.00 -34.41
CA LEU A 51 0.55 -12.08 -35.70
C LEU A 51 1.50 -12.35 -36.86
N ALA A 52 2.70 -11.78 -36.83
CA ALA A 52 3.75 -12.09 -37.81
C ALA A 52 4.27 -13.51 -37.67
N LYS A 53 4.53 -13.98 -36.44
CA LYS A 53 4.97 -15.36 -36.17
C LYS A 53 3.99 -16.39 -36.71
N VAL A 54 2.70 -16.13 -36.65
CA VAL A 54 1.67 -17.07 -37.15
C VAL A 54 1.25 -16.80 -38.60
N GLY A 55 1.94 -15.91 -39.31
CA GLY A 55 1.74 -15.64 -40.74
C GLY A 55 0.51 -14.80 -41.09
N VAL A 56 -0.10 -14.11 -40.12
CA VAL A 56 -1.21 -13.17 -40.35
C VAL A 56 -0.71 -11.80 -40.83
N LEU A 57 0.43 -11.36 -40.32
CA LEU A 57 1.20 -10.21 -40.82
C LEU A 57 2.48 -10.70 -41.48
N THR A 58 3.00 -9.92 -42.44
CA THR A 58 4.38 -10.08 -42.88
C THR A 58 5.36 -9.49 -41.85
N GLU A 59 6.62 -9.87 -41.93
CA GLU A 59 7.69 -9.29 -41.09
C GLU A 59 7.79 -7.77 -41.29
N GLU A 60 7.64 -7.28 -42.55
CA GLU A 60 7.68 -5.86 -42.89
C GLU A 60 6.50 -5.10 -42.28
N GLU A 61 5.30 -5.67 -42.30
CA GLU A 61 4.11 -5.07 -41.67
C GLU A 61 4.25 -4.99 -40.15
N ARG A 62 4.75 -6.05 -39.53
CA ARG A 62 5.08 -6.03 -38.09
C ARG A 62 6.06 -4.92 -37.76
N ASP A 63 7.16 -4.80 -38.51
CA ASP A 63 8.19 -3.81 -38.24
C ASP A 63 7.67 -2.36 -38.45
N GLN A 64 6.84 -2.14 -39.47
CA GLN A 64 6.15 -0.84 -39.64
C GLN A 64 5.24 -0.51 -38.46
N ILE A 65 4.47 -1.47 -37.96
CA ILE A 65 3.58 -1.29 -36.79
C ILE A 65 4.41 -0.99 -35.54
N ILE A 66 5.45 -1.77 -35.27
CA ILE A 66 6.30 -1.58 -34.07
C ILE A 66 6.98 -0.21 -34.10
N ASN A 67 7.55 0.17 -35.24
CA ASN A 67 8.20 1.48 -35.39
C ASN A 67 7.20 2.63 -35.23
N GLY A 68 6.01 2.52 -35.85
CA GLY A 68 4.96 3.51 -35.70
C GLY A 68 4.47 3.66 -34.26
N LEU A 69 4.34 2.56 -33.52
CA LEU A 69 3.95 2.57 -32.09
C LEU A 69 5.03 3.22 -31.21
N ARG A 70 6.31 2.93 -31.45
CA ARG A 70 7.43 3.57 -30.73
C ARG A 70 7.53 5.07 -31.00
N GLU A 71 7.27 5.50 -32.24
CA GLU A 71 7.20 6.92 -32.57
C GLU A 71 6.03 7.61 -31.84
N ILE A 72 4.86 6.95 -31.74
CA ILE A 72 3.71 7.45 -30.99
C ILE A 72 4.04 7.57 -29.52
N GLU A 73 4.71 6.57 -28.93
CA GLU A 73 5.18 6.61 -27.54
C GLU A 73 6.07 7.84 -27.30
N ALA A 74 7.04 8.07 -28.18
CA ALA A 74 7.90 9.25 -28.10
C ALA A 74 7.14 10.58 -28.26
N GLU A 75 6.10 10.63 -29.12
CA GLU A 75 5.22 11.81 -29.23
C GLU A 75 4.45 12.09 -27.93
N ILE A 76 3.96 11.02 -27.27
CA ILE A 76 3.24 11.15 -25.98
C ILE A 76 4.19 11.64 -24.89
N GLU A 77 5.38 11.05 -24.79
CA GLU A 77 6.40 11.41 -23.78
C GLU A 77 6.89 12.87 -23.98
N ALA A 78 7.00 13.31 -25.21
CA ALA A 78 7.37 14.69 -25.55
C ALA A 78 6.21 15.69 -25.34
N GLY A 79 5.01 15.24 -25.01
CA GLY A 79 3.81 16.09 -24.90
C GLY A 79 3.31 16.63 -26.24
N ALA A 80 3.71 16.03 -27.36
CA ALA A 80 3.34 16.42 -28.72
C ALA A 80 2.13 15.65 -29.26
N PHE A 81 1.65 14.67 -28.54
CA PHE A 81 0.47 13.87 -28.94
C PHE A 81 -0.83 14.56 -28.51
N GLU A 82 -1.75 14.74 -29.46
CA GLU A 82 -3.06 15.32 -29.20
C GLU A 82 -4.10 14.23 -28.91
N TRP A 83 -4.60 14.21 -27.68
CA TRP A 83 -5.69 13.33 -27.26
C TRP A 83 -7.04 13.88 -27.71
N SER A 84 -7.90 13.02 -28.24
CA SER A 84 -9.24 13.38 -28.71
C SER A 84 -10.33 12.60 -27.99
N VAL A 85 -11.24 13.30 -27.34
CA VAL A 85 -12.46 12.74 -26.72
C VAL A 85 -13.36 12.04 -27.76
N LYS A 86 -13.36 12.51 -29.02
CA LYS A 86 -14.10 11.87 -30.10
C LYS A 86 -13.62 10.44 -30.40
N LEU A 87 -12.36 10.15 -30.07
CA LEU A 87 -11.76 8.83 -30.20
C LEU A 87 -11.90 7.99 -28.91
N GLU A 88 -12.79 8.38 -28.01
CA GLU A 88 -13.29 7.64 -26.86
C GLU A 88 -12.24 7.26 -25.82
N ASP A 89 -11.23 6.44 -26.14
CA ASP A 89 -10.27 5.83 -25.22
C ASP A 89 -8.81 5.95 -25.69
N VAL A 90 -7.86 5.60 -24.84
CA VAL A 90 -6.42 5.57 -25.15
C VAL A 90 -6.13 4.72 -26.38
N HIS A 91 -6.78 3.60 -26.51
CA HIS A 91 -6.54 2.60 -27.56
C HIS A 91 -6.92 3.14 -28.94
N MET A 92 -8.11 3.74 -29.06
CA MET A 92 -8.58 4.30 -30.33
C MET A 92 -7.76 5.53 -30.75
N ASN A 93 -7.31 6.35 -29.80
CA ASN A 93 -6.41 7.47 -30.06
C ASN A 93 -5.08 6.98 -30.66
N ILE A 94 -4.46 5.97 -30.06
CA ILE A 94 -3.21 5.37 -30.54
C ILE A 94 -3.41 4.69 -31.91
N GLU A 95 -4.48 3.90 -32.08
CA GLU A 95 -4.80 3.22 -33.33
C GLU A 95 -5.05 4.19 -34.49
N ALA A 96 -5.78 5.27 -34.25
CA ALA A 96 -6.03 6.32 -35.24
C ALA A 96 -4.71 7.02 -35.64
N ARG A 97 -3.85 7.35 -34.67
CA ARG A 97 -2.55 7.96 -34.95
C ARG A 97 -1.63 7.01 -35.72
N LEU A 98 -1.61 5.72 -35.37
CA LEU A 98 -0.86 4.69 -36.09
C LEU A 98 -1.34 4.62 -37.56
N THR A 99 -2.64 4.59 -37.78
CA THR A 99 -3.23 4.55 -39.11
C THR A 99 -2.88 5.81 -39.93
N GLN A 100 -2.82 6.99 -39.31
CA GLN A 100 -2.35 8.22 -39.97
C GLN A 100 -0.89 8.11 -40.43
N LYS A 101 -0.02 7.48 -39.61
CA LYS A 101 1.41 7.34 -39.90
C LYS A 101 1.70 6.28 -40.98
N ILE A 102 1.13 5.12 -40.88
CA ILE A 102 1.51 3.94 -41.71
C ILE A 102 0.36 3.42 -42.60
N GLY A 103 -0.74 4.14 -42.68
CA GLY A 103 -1.84 3.82 -43.61
C GLY A 103 -2.54 2.49 -43.29
N ILE A 104 -2.78 1.71 -44.37
CA ILE A 104 -3.55 0.46 -44.26
C ILE A 104 -2.89 -0.59 -43.35
N THR A 105 -1.58 -0.59 -43.23
CA THR A 105 -0.84 -1.50 -42.34
C THR A 105 -1.25 -1.28 -40.89
N GLY A 106 -1.47 -0.03 -40.45
CA GLY A 106 -1.93 0.29 -39.11
C GLY A 106 -3.28 -0.33 -38.75
N LYS A 107 -4.19 -0.42 -39.73
CA LYS A 107 -5.51 -1.05 -39.55
C LYS A 107 -5.44 -2.57 -39.32
N LYS A 108 -4.35 -3.23 -39.73
CA LYS A 108 -4.16 -4.66 -39.54
C LYS A 108 -3.84 -5.04 -38.10
N LEU A 109 -3.36 -4.11 -37.28
CA LEU A 109 -3.02 -4.37 -35.87
C LEU A 109 -4.19 -4.94 -35.08
N HIS A 110 -5.43 -4.55 -35.38
CA HIS A 110 -6.61 -5.00 -34.65
C HIS A 110 -7.07 -6.44 -35.01
N THR A 111 -6.41 -7.09 -35.96
CA THR A 111 -6.77 -8.45 -36.42
C THR A 111 -6.71 -9.46 -35.26
N GLY A 112 -7.79 -10.22 -35.06
CA GLY A 112 -7.89 -11.24 -34.03
C GLY A 112 -7.95 -10.72 -32.58
N ARG A 113 -8.14 -9.42 -32.38
CA ARG A 113 -8.25 -8.76 -31.09
C ARG A 113 -9.58 -8.00 -30.96
N SER A 114 -10.05 -7.86 -29.73
CA SER A 114 -11.14 -6.96 -29.35
C SER A 114 -10.64 -5.86 -28.42
N ARG A 115 -11.41 -4.79 -28.30
CA ARG A 115 -11.17 -3.80 -27.25
C ARG A 115 -11.25 -4.43 -25.84
N ASN A 116 -12.08 -5.46 -25.67
CA ASN A 116 -12.30 -6.15 -24.39
C ASN A 116 -11.04 -6.83 -23.85
N ASP A 117 -10.36 -7.66 -24.65
CA ASP A 117 -9.13 -8.32 -24.22
C ASP A 117 -7.92 -7.38 -24.21
N GLN A 118 -7.94 -6.34 -25.05
CA GLN A 118 -6.92 -5.28 -25.05
C GLN A 118 -6.93 -4.53 -23.72
N VAL A 119 -8.07 -3.94 -23.31
CA VAL A 119 -8.15 -3.18 -22.06
C VAL A 119 -7.90 -4.05 -20.84
N ALA A 120 -8.38 -5.30 -20.84
CA ALA A 120 -8.12 -6.24 -19.75
C ALA A 120 -6.62 -6.60 -19.61
N THR A 121 -5.87 -6.63 -20.71
CA THR A 121 -4.42 -6.81 -20.72
C THR A 121 -3.71 -5.58 -20.18
N ASP A 122 -4.07 -4.42 -20.66
CA ASP A 122 -3.38 -3.17 -20.34
C ASP A 122 -3.52 -2.78 -18.88
N ILE A 123 -4.72 -2.95 -18.30
CA ILE A 123 -4.94 -2.64 -16.89
C ILE A 123 -4.19 -3.61 -15.96
N ARG A 124 -4.01 -4.89 -16.37
CA ARG A 124 -3.20 -5.85 -15.61
C ARG A 124 -1.71 -5.54 -15.70
N LEU A 125 -1.22 -5.16 -16.90
CA LEU A 125 0.16 -4.72 -17.08
C LEU A 125 0.44 -3.46 -16.25
N TYR A 126 -0.47 -2.48 -16.32
CA TYR A 126 -0.38 -1.26 -15.52
C TYR A 126 -0.34 -1.55 -14.01
N LEU A 127 -1.31 -2.34 -13.53
CA LEU A 127 -1.36 -2.68 -12.10
C LEU A 127 -0.11 -3.45 -11.67
N ARG A 128 0.44 -4.33 -12.50
CA ARG A 128 1.66 -5.07 -12.21
C ARG A 128 2.85 -4.14 -11.98
N ASP A 129 3.06 -3.20 -12.90
CA ASP A 129 4.16 -2.26 -12.79
C ASP A 129 3.99 -1.34 -11.55
N GLU A 130 2.77 -0.93 -11.23
CA GLU A 130 2.47 -0.15 -10.02
C GLU A 130 2.63 -0.95 -8.72
N VAL A 131 2.27 -2.22 -8.73
CA VAL A 131 2.50 -3.14 -7.59
C VAL A 131 3.99 -3.30 -7.30
N ASP A 132 4.83 -3.38 -8.34
CA ASP A 132 6.28 -3.48 -8.17
C ASP A 132 6.86 -2.19 -7.53
N VAL A 133 6.34 -1.02 -7.89
CA VAL A 133 6.68 0.26 -7.24
C VAL A 133 6.22 0.29 -5.78
N ILE A 134 4.99 -0.12 -5.50
CA ILE A 134 4.44 -0.16 -4.13
C ILE A 134 5.23 -1.15 -3.26
N ALA A 135 5.62 -2.30 -3.80
CA ALA A 135 6.45 -3.27 -3.10
C ALA A 135 7.82 -2.67 -2.70
N ALA A 136 8.47 -1.95 -3.60
CA ALA A 136 9.72 -1.25 -3.31
C ALA A 136 9.54 -0.18 -2.22
N ASP A 137 8.46 0.60 -2.26
CA ASP A 137 8.16 1.61 -1.25
C ASP A 137 7.86 0.99 0.13
N LEU A 138 7.19 -0.17 0.19
CA LEU A 138 7.00 -0.93 1.43
C LEU A 138 8.33 -1.41 2.02
N LEU A 139 9.22 -1.98 1.19
CA LEU A 139 10.54 -2.40 1.64
C LEU A 139 11.35 -1.22 2.18
N ARG A 140 11.29 -0.07 1.50
CA ARG A 140 11.93 1.17 1.95
C ARG A 140 11.41 1.64 3.30
N LEU A 141 10.10 1.61 3.53
CA LEU A 141 9.50 2.00 4.81
C LEU A 141 9.86 1.02 5.92
N ILE A 142 9.83 -0.30 5.65
CA ILE A 142 10.24 -1.32 6.63
C ILE A 142 11.72 -1.13 7.01
N ALA A 143 12.59 -0.82 6.05
CA ALA A 143 14.00 -0.52 6.33
C ALA A 143 14.16 0.72 7.22
N ALA A 144 13.43 1.80 6.93
CA ALA A 144 13.43 3.02 7.74
C ALA A 144 12.96 2.77 9.18
N LEU A 145 11.94 1.94 9.36
CA LEU A 145 11.47 1.54 10.70
C LEU A 145 12.49 0.67 11.44
N ALA A 146 13.19 -0.23 10.74
CA ALA A 146 14.24 -1.05 11.33
C ALA A 146 15.44 -0.20 11.79
N ASP A 147 15.85 0.79 10.97
CA ASP A 147 16.95 1.70 11.35
C ASP A 147 16.56 2.60 12.53
N LEU A 148 15.32 3.09 12.55
CA LEU A 148 14.78 3.85 13.69
C LEU A 148 14.69 2.97 14.94
N ALA A 149 14.27 1.71 14.80
CA ALA A 149 14.19 0.76 15.90
C ALA A 149 15.55 0.44 16.49
N GLU A 150 16.59 0.31 15.66
CA GLU A 150 17.96 0.09 16.14
C GLU A 150 18.51 1.30 16.89
N ARG A 151 18.31 2.50 16.34
CA ARG A 151 18.75 3.76 16.96
C ARG A 151 18.12 4.00 18.32
N GLU A 152 16.86 3.62 18.47
CA GLU A 152 16.05 3.84 19.68
C GLU A 152 15.73 2.51 20.41
N ALA A 153 16.62 1.51 20.30
CA ALA A 153 16.39 0.18 20.88
C ALA A 153 16.29 0.19 22.40
N ASP A 154 16.90 1.17 23.07
CA ASP A 154 16.94 1.37 24.51
C ASP A 154 16.13 2.58 24.99
N ALA A 155 15.45 3.29 24.11
CA ALA A 155 14.59 4.42 24.46
C ALA A 155 13.28 3.94 25.09
N ILE A 156 13.18 4.00 26.42
CA ILE A 156 12.03 3.48 27.17
C ILE A 156 10.84 4.44 27.04
N MET A 157 9.66 3.88 26.78
CA MET A 157 8.38 4.56 26.72
C MET A 157 7.30 3.76 27.42
N PRO A 158 6.17 4.39 27.85
CA PRO A 158 5.05 3.62 28.36
C PRO A 158 4.39 2.80 27.23
N GLY A 159 4.16 1.53 27.44
CA GLY A 159 3.23 0.74 26.66
C GLY A 159 1.81 1.01 27.15
N PHE A 160 0.86 1.11 26.22
CA PHE A 160 -0.53 1.46 26.53
C PHE A 160 -1.50 0.30 26.24
N THR A 161 -2.44 0.11 27.14
CA THR A 161 -3.68 -0.59 26.91
C THR A 161 -4.83 0.33 27.31
N HIS A 162 -5.90 0.42 26.53
CA HIS A 162 -7.01 1.38 26.76
C HIS A 162 -6.54 2.86 26.88
N LEU A 163 -5.42 3.21 26.23
CA LEU A 163 -4.71 4.48 26.40
C LEU A 163 -4.26 4.78 27.84
N GLN A 164 -4.27 3.78 28.72
CA GLN A 164 -3.68 3.87 30.06
C GLN A 164 -2.28 3.25 30.04
N THR A 165 -1.35 3.85 30.79
CA THR A 165 -0.01 3.29 31.00
C THR A 165 -0.13 1.89 31.56
N ALA A 166 0.51 0.91 30.90
CA ALA A 166 0.48 -0.49 31.30
C ALA A 166 1.86 -0.95 31.74
N GLN A 167 2.72 -1.32 30.82
CA GLN A 167 4.08 -1.81 31.09
C GLN A 167 5.09 -1.01 30.27
N PRO A 168 6.35 -0.87 30.71
CA PRO A 168 7.35 -0.18 29.92
C PRO A 168 7.74 -1.03 28.70
N VAL A 169 7.88 -0.36 27.55
CA VAL A 169 8.40 -0.92 26.31
C VAL A 169 9.54 -0.03 25.81
N THR A 170 10.22 -0.38 24.73
CA THR A 170 11.11 0.55 24.05
C THR A 170 10.47 1.09 22.79
N PHE A 171 10.86 2.32 22.42
CA PHE A 171 10.42 2.91 21.15
C PHE A 171 10.81 2.03 19.96
N GLY A 172 12.03 1.46 20.01
CA GLY A 172 12.49 0.52 18.99
C GLY A 172 11.60 -0.74 18.88
N HIS A 173 11.15 -1.29 20.02
CA HIS A 173 10.20 -2.40 20.04
C HIS A 173 8.88 -2.03 19.37
N HIS A 174 8.36 -0.84 19.65
CA HIS A 174 7.13 -0.34 19.05
C HIS A 174 7.25 -0.15 17.51
N MET A 175 8.36 0.39 17.03
CA MET A 175 8.63 0.53 15.59
C MET A 175 8.68 -0.82 14.88
N LEU A 176 9.21 -1.84 15.51
CA LEU A 176 9.22 -3.20 14.97
C LEU A 176 7.82 -3.82 14.91
N ALA A 177 6.91 -3.44 15.80
CA ALA A 177 5.50 -3.87 15.70
C ALA A 177 4.84 -3.31 14.41
N TRP A 178 5.14 -2.07 14.03
CA TRP A 178 4.71 -1.51 12.74
C TRP A 178 5.36 -2.24 11.56
N ALA A 179 6.65 -2.53 11.64
CA ALA A 179 7.35 -3.29 10.60
C ALA A 179 6.73 -4.68 10.38
N GLU A 180 6.29 -5.37 11.44
CA GLU A 180 5.61 -6.67 11.32
C GLU A 180 4.25 -6.57 10.61
N MET A 181 3.51 -5.46 10.78
CA MET A 181 2.27 -5.23 10.02
C MET A 181 2.57 -5.06 8.53
N LEU A 182 3.57 -4.24 8.19
CA LEU A 182 3.96 -3.99 6.80
C LEU A 182 4.56 -5.21 6.08
N LYS A 183 5.27 -6.09 6.79
CA LYS A 183 5.74 -7.37 6.23
C LYS A 183 4.56 -8.26 5.81
N ARG A 184 3.48 -8.30 6.60
CA ARG A 184 2.27 -9.02 6.23
C ARG A 184 1.55 -8.38 5.04
N ASP A 185 1.58 -7.04 4.94
CA ASP A 185 1.02 -6.33 3.79
C ASP A 185 1.83 -6.59 2.52
N PHE A 186 3.16 -6.61 2.62
CA PHE A 186 4.04 -6.97 1.52
C PHE A 186 3.74 -8.39 0.98
N SER A 187 3.57 -9.37 1.88
CA SER A 187 3.19 -10.74 1.47
C SER A 187 1.85 -10.77 0.74
N ARG A 188 0.83 -10.05 1.24
CA ARG A 188 -0.48 -9.93 0.57
C ARG A 188 -0.37 -9.33 -0.83
N LEU A 189 0.47 -8.31 -0.97
CA LEU A 189 0.68 -7.63 -2.25
C LEU A 189 1.29 -8.58 -3.28
N LEU A 190 2.29 -9.37 -2.88
CA LEU A 190 2.92 -10.35 -3.76
C LEU A 190 1.96 -11.50 -4.13
N ASP A 191 1.17 -11.97 -3.17
CA ASP A 191 0.14 -12.98 -3.43
C ASP A 191 -0.92 -12.48 -4.43
N CYS A 192 -1.35 -11.23 -4.30
CA CYS A 192 -2.24 -10.57 -5.25
C CYS A 192 -1.59 -10.50 -6.64
N ARG A 193 -0.34 -10.02 -6.72
CA ARG A 193 0.43 -9.92 -7.96
C ARG A 193 0.53 -11.26 -8.70
N GLU A 194 0.82 -12.32 -8.00
CA GLU A 194 0.93 -13.66 -8.57
C GLU A 194 -0.40 -14.12 -9.20
N ARG A 195 -1.53 -13.93 -8.52
CA ARG A 195 -2.83 -14.36 -9.01
C ARG A 195 -3.29 -13.63 -10.26
N PHE A 196 -3.04 -12.32 -10.36
CA PHE A 196 -3.48 -11.56 -11.53
C PHE A 196 -2.48 -11.56 -12.70
N ASN A 197 -1.28 -12.10 -12.53
CA ASN A 197 -0.26 -12.14 -13.59
C ASN A 197 -0.58 -13.21 -14.67
N VAL A 198 -1.80 -13.17 -15.18
CA VAL A 198 -2.33 -14.07 -16.21
C VAL A 198 -2.85 -13.25 -17.37
N SER A 199 -2.45 -13.61 -18.62
CA SER A 199 -2.75 -12.84 -19.83
C SER A 199 -4.16 -13.06 -20.36
N PRO A 200 -5.01 -12.04 -20.45
CA PRO A 200 -6.30 -12.13 -21.15
C PRO A 200 -6.18 -11.99 -22.67
N LEU A 201 -5.03 -11.54 -23.20
CA LEU A 201 -4.87 -11.26 -24.64
C LEU A 201 -5.11 -12.51 -25.50
N GLY A 202 -5.91 -12.33 -26.55
CA GLY A 202 -6.37 -13.40 -27.42
C GLY A 202 -7.72 -14.01 -27.01
N ALA A 203 -8.32 -13.53 -25.90
CA ALA A 203 -9.72 -13.85 -25.58
C ALA A 203 -10.71 -13.15 -26.52
N ALA A 204 -10.25 -12.16 -27.27
CA ALA A 204 -11.03 -11.30 -28.14
C ALA A 204 -12.23 -10.67 -27.40
N ALA A 205 -13.43 -10.66 -27.99
CA ALA A 205 -14.59 -10.09 -27.32
C ALA A 205 -15.03 -10.89 -26.08
N LEU A 206 -15.04 -12.24 -26.20
CA LEU A 206 -15.41 -13.19 -25.15
C LEU A 206 -15.22 -14.67 -25.53
N ALA A 207 -15.13 -14.98 -26.81
CA ALA A 207 -15.17 -16.36 -27.33
C ALA A 207 -13.85 -16.79 -28.02
N GLY A 208 -12.80 -15.99 -27.90
CA GLY A 208 -11.58 -16.19 -28.67
C GLY A 208 -11.74 -15.74 -30.14
N THR A 209 -10.85 -16.20 -31.00
CA THR A 209 -10.81 -15.81 -32.42
C THR A 209 -10.59 -17.05 -33.30
N THR A 210 -10.98 -16.94 -34.57
CA THR A 210 -10.73 -17.98 -35.59
C THR A 210 -9.33 -17.92 -36.19
N TYR A 211 -8.56 -16.88 -35.89
CA TYR A 211 -7.16 -16.79 -36.32
C TYR A 211 -6.27 -17.74 -35.51
N PRO A 212 -5.18 -18.24 -36.10
CA PRO A 212 -4.28 -19.21 -35.44
C PRO A 212 -3.32 -18.52 -34.48
N ILE A 213 -3.84 -17.71 -33.53
CA ILE A 213 -3.04 -16.95 -32.60
C ILE A 213 -2.28 -17.85 -31.61
N ASP A 214 -1.11 -17.38 -31.18
CA ASP A 214 -0.26 -18.03 -30.16
C ASP A 214 -0.31 -17.22 -28.85
N ARG A 215 -1.28 -17.57 -28.00
CA ARG A 215 -1.48 -16.92 -26.70
C ARG A 215 -0.37 -17.18 -25.70
N GLN A 216 0.29 -18.34 -25.81
CA GLN A 216 1.44 -18.64 -24.96
C GLN A 216 2.59 -17.67 -25.28
N TYR A 217 2.87 -17.48 -26.55
CA TYR A 217 3.94 -16.56 -27.00
C TYR A 217 3.69 -15.11 -26.61
N THR A 218 2.45 -14.62 -26.75
CA THR A 218 2.13 -13.24 -26.28
C THR A 218 2.26 -13.11 -24.77
N SER A 219 1.89 -14.14 -23.99
CA SER A 219 2.08 -14.15 -22.53
C SER A 219 3.56 -14.06 -22.14
N GLU A 220 4.42 -14.81 -22.82
CA GLU A 220 5.88 -14.79 -22.62
C GLU A 220 6.46 -13.41 -22.95
N LEU A 221 6.10 -12.82 -24.09
CA LEU A 221 6.55 -11.48 -24.50
C LEU A 221 6.16 -10.39 -23.51
N LEU A 222 5.04 -10.54 -22.83
CA LEU A 222 4.52 -9.59 -21.85
C LEU A 222 4.90 -9.92 -20.41
N GLY A 223 5.57 -11.06 -20.17
CA GLY A 223 5.99 -11.50 -18.84
C GLY A 223 4.85 -11.92 -17.92
N PHE A 224 3.76 -12.43 -18.50
CA PHE A 224 2.71 -13.11 -17.74
C PHE A 224 3.09 -14.57 -17.44
N ASN A 225 2.49 -15.16 -16.41
CA ASN A 225 2.71 -16.57 -16.06
C ASN A 225 2.12 -17.54 -17.08
N GLY A 226 1.18 -17.06 -17.91
CA GLY A 226 0.53 -17.82 -18.98
C GLY A 226 -0.75 -17.14 -19.44
N PRO A 227 -1.42 -17.69 -20.47
CA PRO A 227 -2.72 -17.19 -20.91
C PRO A 227 -3.84 -17.63 -19.97
N ALA A 228 -4.87 -16.78 -19.81
CA ALA A 228 -6.10 -17.15 -19.12
C ALA A 228 -6.78 -18.34 -19.85
N GLU A 229 -7.20 -19.35 -19.09
CA GLU A 229 -7.72 -20.61 -19.63
C GLU A 229 -9.14 -20.50 -20.21
N ASN A 230 -9.91 -19.50 -19.79
CA ASN A 230 -11.27 -19.27 -20.27
C ASN A 230 -11.40 -17.85 -20.83
N SER A 231 -11.78 -17.74 -22.11
CA SER A 231 -11.86 -16.44 -22.80
C SER A 231 -13.00 -15.55 -22.30
N LEU A 232 -14.08 -16.13 -21.82
CA LEU A 232 -15.22 -15.38 -21.28
C LEU A 232 -14.87 -14.76 -19.93
N ASP A 233 -14.23 -15.51 -19.04
CA ASP A 233 -13.74 -15.06 -17.76
C ASP A 233 -12.63 -14.01 -17.93
N ALA A 234 -11.70 -14.23 -18.85
CA ALA A 234 -10.54 -13.36 -19.12
C ALA A 234 -10.91 -11.88 -19.37
N VAL A 235 -12.05 -11.63 -20.02
CA VAL A 235 -12.55 -10.27 -20.31
C VAL A 235 -13.56 -9.76 -19.28
N SER A 236 -14.12 -10.65 -18.45
CA SER A 236 -15.09 -10.34 -17.40
C SER A 236 -14.43 -9.99 -16.07
N ASP A 237 -13.36 -10.71 -15.72
CA ASP A 237 -12.70 -10.66 -14.41
C ASP A 237 -12.22 -9.25 -14.06
N ARG A 238 -12.54 -8.85 -12.82
CA ARG A 238 -12.04 -7.64 -12.15
C ARG A 238 -11.58 -7.94 -10.72
N ASP A 239 -11.41 -9.23 -10.38
CA ASP A 239 -10.92 -9.65 -9.06
C ASP A 239 -9.56 -9.04 -8.74
N PHE A 240 -8.70 -8.88 -9.73
CA PHE A 240 -7.40 -8.23 -9.59
C PHE A 240 -7.49 -6.80 -9.01
N ALA A 241 -8.49 -6.02 -9.44
CA ALA A 241 -8.70 -4.66 -8.95
C ALA A 241 -9.31 -4.66 -7.54
N ILE A 242 -10.27 -5.56 -7.29
CA ILE A 242 -10.91 -5.74 -5.98
C ILE A 242 -9.88 -6.24 -4.96
N GLU A 243 -9.06 -7.21 -5.31
CA GLU A 243 -8.04 -7.78 -4.43
C GLU A 243 -6.95 -6.77 -4.11
N PHE A 244 -6.48 -5.99 -5.10
CA PHE A 244 -5.56 -4.89 -4.86
C PHE A 244 -6.16 -3.85 -3.92
N CYS A 245 -7.40 -3.41 -4.14
CA CYS A 245 -8.07 -2.46 -3.25
C CYS A 245 -8.34 -3.02 -1.85
N SER A 246 -8.52 -4.34 -1.72
CA SER A 246 -8.60 -5.02 -0.42
C SER A 246 -7.26 -4.96 0.33
N PHE A 247 -6.17 -5.30 -0.35
CA PHE A 247 -4.81 -5.10 0.17
C PHE A 247 -4.57 -3.64 0.57
N ALA A 248 -4.87 -2.70 -0.34
CA ALA A 248 -4.69 -1.27 -0.12
C ALA A 248 -5.47 -0.77 1.10
N SER A 249 -6.70 -1.26 1.30
CA SER A 249 -7.53 -0.92 2.46
C SER A 249 -6.93 -1.41 3.78
N LEU A 250 -6.36 -2.62 3.80
CA LEU A 250 -5.65 -3.15 4.98
C LEU A 250 -4.38 -2.34 5.28
N LEU A 251 -3.58 -2.05 4.26
CA LEU A 251 -2.39 -1.22 4.40
C LEU A 251 -2.74 0.18 4.93
N MET A 252 -3.73 0.83 4.34
CA MET A 252 -4.15 2.16 4.78
C MET A 252 -4.74 2.16 6.19
N MET A 253 -5.41 1.08 6.61
CA MET A 253 -5.84 0.90 8.00
C MET A 253 -4.63 0.81 8.94
N HIS A 254 -3.56 0.07 8.58
CA HIS A 254 -2.32 0.05 9.38
C HIS A 254 -1.69 1.44 9.45
N LEU A 255 -1.54 2.13 8.31
CA LEU A 255 -0.98 3.49 8.27
C LEU A 255 -1.84 4.47 9.07
N SER A 256 -3.16 4.30 9.12
CA SER A 256 -4.04 5.15 9.95
C SER A 256 -3.80 4.97 11.44
N ARG A 257 -3.49 3.75 11.90
CA ARG A 257 -3.11 3.47 13.30
C ARG A 257 -1.76 4.12 13.63
N PHE A 258 -0.78 3.99 12.75
CA PHE A 258 0.52 4.67 12.91
C PHE A 258 0.34 6.18 12.98
N SER A 259 -0.51 6.72 12.12
CA SER A 259 -0.85 8.14 12.08
C SER A 259 -1.46 8.62 13.39
N GLU A 260 -2.40 7.87 13.95
CA GLU A 260 -3.02 8.19 15.24
C GLU A 260 -1.97 8.28 16.36
N GLU A 261 -1.07 7.31 16.45
CA GLU A 261 0.00 7.30 17.45
C GLU A 261 0.97 8.47 17.23
N LEU A 262 1.36 8.78 15.98
CA LEU A 262 2.21 9.93 15.69
C LEU A 262 1.55 11.27 16.07
N VAL A 263 0.26 11.43 15.81
CA VAL A 263 -0.50 12.63 16.19
C VAL A 263 -0.55 12.79 17.71
N LEU A 264 -0.85 11.70 18.44
CA LEU A 264 -0.83 11.70 19.90
C LEU A 264 0.57 12.06 20.44
N TRP A 265 1.60 11.40 19.95
CA TRP A 265 2.98 11.54 20.45
C TRP A 265 3.60 12.91 20.15
N THR A 266 3.17 13.60 19.11
CA THR A 266 3.62 14.98 18.82
C THR A 266 2.88 16.04 19.60
N SER A 267 1.76 15.71 20.24
CA SER A 267 0.99 16.67 21.05
C SER A 267 1.79 17.15 22.28
N ALA A 268 1.51 18.34 22.75
CA ALA A 268 2.16 18.89 23.95
C ALA A 268 1.89 18.05 25.21
N GLN A 269 0.80 17.29 25.25
CA GLN A 269 0.41 16.43 26.36
C GLN A 269 1.28 15.16 26.44
N PHE A 270 1.64 14.58 25.29
CA PHE A 270 2.54 13.43 25.23
C PHE A 270 3.99 13.87 25.10
N ASN A 271 4.29 14.70 24.11
CA ASN A 271 5.64 15.21 23.83
C ASN A 271 6.70 14.09 23.74
N PHE A 272 6.34 12.95 23.09
CA PHE A 272 7.23 11.81 22.97
C PHE A 272 8.15 11.88 21.77
N ILE A 273 7.67 12.54 20.68
CA ILE A 273 8.41 12.68 19.44
C ILE A 273 8.32 14.10 18.90
N ASN A 274 9.28 14.44 18.05
CA ASN A 274 9.21 15.63 17.22
C ASN A 274 9.33 15.23 15.74
N LEU A 275 8.39 15.73 14.93
CA LEU A 275 8.46 15.65 13.48
C LEU A 275 9.24 16.84 12.92
N PRO A 276 10.09 16.65 11.90
CA PRO A 276 10.76 17.77 11.24
C PRO A 276 9.78 18.78 10.66
N ASP A 277 10.16 20.06 10.66
CA ASP A 277 9.30 21.16 10.20
C ASP A 277 8.80 20.98 8.77
N ARG A 278 9.62 20.37 7.89
CA ARG A 278 9.27 20.08 6.50
C ARG A 278 8.11 19.08 6.32
N PHE A 279 7.68 18.38 7.39
CA PHE A 279 6.53 17.48 7.41
C PHE A 279 5.37 18.02 8.24
N CYS A 280 5.42 19.28 8.63
CA CYS A 280 4.43 19.93 9.45
C CYS A 280 3.98 21.24 8.79
N THR A 281 2.82 21.75 9.21
CA THR A 281 2.40 23.11 8.87
C THR A 281 2.25 23.98 10.13
N GLY A 282 2.24 25.30 9.92
CA GLY A 282 1.96 26.27 10.97
C GLY A 282 0.51 26.73 10.97
N SER A 283 0.22 27.69 11.83
CA SER A 283 -1.06 28.39 11.86
C SER A 283 -0.87 29.84 11.41
N SER A 284 -1.79 30.35 10.60
CA SER A 284 -1.77 31.76 10.18
C SER A 284 -2.08 32.74 11.30
N ILE A 285 -2.65 32.27 12.41
CA ILE A 285 -3.08 33.10 13.55
C ILE A 285 -2.33 32.75 14.84
N MET A 286 -1.82 31.52 14.97
CA MET A 286 -1.14 31.03 16.17
C MET A 286 0.33 30.72 15.85
N PRO A 287 1.28 31.64 16.07
CA PRO A 287 2.67 31.51 15.62
C PRO A 287 3.44 30.37 16.31
N GLN A 288 2.98 29.91 17.47
CA GLN A 288 3.58 28.79 18.21
C GLN A 288 3.10 27.41 17.73
N LYS A 289 2.05 27.34 16.87
CA LYS A 289 1.40 26.08 16.52
C LYS A 289 2.13 25.37 15.40
N LYS A 290 2.39 24.09 15.60
CA LYS A 290 2.97 23.16 14.63
C LYS A 290 2.05 21.94 14.51
N ASN A 291 1.52 21.72 13.32
CA ASN A 291 0.52 20.68 13.05
C ASN A 291 1.16 19.46 12.39
N PRO A 292 0.80 18.24 12.81
CA PRO A 292 1.27 17.01 12.19
C PRO A 292 0.39 16.62 10.97
N ASP A 293 0.33 17.50 9.96
CA ASP A 293 -0.64 17.35 8.85
C ASP A 293 -0.42 16.09 8.03
N VAL A 294 0.81 15.62 7.87
CA VAL A 294 1.11 14.41 7.10
C VAL A 294 0.42 13.19 7.70
N PRO A 295 0.64 12.82 8.98
CA PRO A 295 -0.08 11.71 9.58
C PRO A 295 -1.60 11.94 9.65
N GLU A 296 -2.07 13.17 9.94
CA GLU A 296 -3.51 13.45 9.95
C GLU A 296 -4.16 13.17 8.59
N LEU A 297 -3.54 13.64 7.50
CA LEU A 297 -4.06 13.45 6.15
C LEU A 297 -4.02 11.97 5.74
N ILE A 298 -2.97 11.23 6.08
CA ILE A 298 -2.87 9.79 5.80
C ILE A 298 -3.97 9.02 6.55
N ARG A 299 -4.23 9.37 7.82
CA ARG A 299 -5.36 8.82 8.60
C ARG A 299 -6.70 9.07 7.88
N GLY A 300 -6.92 10.28 7.36
CA GLY A 300 -8.12 10.63 6.61
C GLY A 300 -8.27 9.87 5.29
N LYS A 301 -7.16 9.67 4.55
CA LYS A 301 -7.16 8.98 3.24
C LYS A 301 -7.51 7.48 3.33
N SER A 302 -7.45 6.86 4.50
CA SER A 302 -7.85 5.45 4.68
C SER A 302 -9.30 5.18 4.30
N GLY A 303 -10.21 6.11 4.62
CA GLY A 303 -11.62 6.02 4.24
C GLY A 303 -11.84 6.11 2.72
N ARG A 304 -11.05 6.92 2.02
CA ARG A 304 -11.10 7.06 0.56
C ARG A 304 -10.77 5.72 -0.13
N VAL A 305 -9.67 5.08 0.24
CA VAL A 305 -9.24 3.80 -0.35
C VAL A 305 -10.24 2.68 -0.03
N SER A 306 -10.76 2.63 1.19
CA SER A 306 -11.82 1.66 1.55
C SER A 306 -13.11 1.89 0.77
N GLY A 307 -13.44 3.15 0.46
CA GLY A 307 -14.55 3.50 -0.43
C GLY A 307 -14.39 2.94 -1.84
N HIS A 308 -13.16 2.95 -2.38
CA HIS A 308 -12.87 2.37 -3.69
C HIS A 308 -13.07 0.85 -3.73
N LEU A 309 -12.68 0.13 -2.68
CA LEU A 309 -12.97 -1.30 -2.57
C LEU A 309 -14.48 -1.57 -2.62
N ILE A 310 -15.27 -0.81 -1.87
CA ILE A 310 -16.73 -0.96 -1.88
C ILE A 310 -17.30 -0.62 -3.25
N SER A 311 -16.81 0.43 -3.91
CA SER A 311 -17.23 0.82 -5.26
C SER A 311 -17.02 -0.32 -6.26
N LEU A 312 -15.85 -0.96 -6.27
CA LEU A 312 -15.56 -2.07 -7.16
C LEU A 312 -16.39 -3.33 -6.87
N LEU A 313 -16.64 -3.65 -5.59
CA LEU A 313 -17.55 -4.74 -5.21
C LEU A 313 -18.98 -4.49 -5.70
N MET A 314 -19.46 -3.25 -5.59
CA MET A 314 -20.78 -2.87 -6.06
C MET A 314 -20.87 -2.85 -7.58
N LEU A 315 -19.81 -2.45 -8.27
CA LEU A 315 -19.70 -2.49 -9.72
C LEU A 315 -19.89 -3.91 -10.26
N MET A 316 -19.18 -4.87 -9.68
CA MET A 316 -19.19 -6.27 -10.15
C MET A 316 -20.40 -7.07 -9.67
N LYS A 317 -21.06 -6.61 -8.60
CA LYS A 317 -22.23 -7.31 -8.03
C LYS A 317 -23.35 -7.44 -9.06
N SER A 318 -23.74 -8.69 -9.36
CA SER A 318 -24.84 -9.02 -10.28
C SER A 318 -24.62 -8.60 -11.75
N GLN A 319 -23.41 -8.21 -12.13
CA GLN A 319 -23.06 -7.95 -13.53
C GLN A 319 -23.04 -9.27 -14.30
N PRO A 320 -23.63 -9.34 -15.52
CA PRO A 320 -23.47 -10.52 -16.38
C PRO A 320 -22.02 -10.72 -16.78
N LEU A 321 -21.65 -11.95 -17.11
CA LEU A 321 -20.30 -12.27 -17.61
C LEU A 321 -19.99 -11.52 -18.93
N ALA A 322 -18.75 -11.59 -19.35
CA ALA A 322 -18.14 -10.82 -20.43
C ALA A 322 -17.96 -9.33 -20.06
N TYR A 323 -18.01 -8.43 -21.04
CA TYR A 323 -17.80 -7.02 -20.86
C TYR A 323 -19.11 -6.25 -20.95
N ASN A 324 -19.36 -5.38 -20.00
CA ASN A 324 -20.40 -4.38 -20.03
C ASN A 324 -19.75 -2.99 -19.88
N LYS A 325 -20.40 -1.93 -20.38
CA LYS A 325 -19.84 -0.57 -20.27
C LYS A 325 -19.60 -0.12 -18.84
N ASP A 326 -20.30 -0.72 -17.86
CA ASP A 326 -20.08 -0.59 -16.43
C ASP A 326 -18.60 -0.78 -16.07
N ASN A 327 -17.90 -1.71 -16.72
CA ASN A 327 -16.48 -1.99 -16.47
C ASN A 327 -15.55 -0.81 -16.78
N GLN A 328 -16.03 0.28 -17.38
CA GLN A 328 -15.25 1.50 -17.50
C GLN A 328 -14.99 2.14 -16.12
N GLU A 329 -15.94 1.96 -15.18
CA GLU A 329 -15.87 2.48 -13.81
C GLU A 329 -14.88 1.71 -12.90
N ASP A 330 -14.18 0.70 -13.42
CA ASP A 330 -13.15 -0.04 -12.67
C ASP A 330 -11.86 0.77 -12.51
N LYS A 331 -11.57 1.70 -13.44
CA LYS A 331 -10.26 2.35 -13.57
C LYS A 331 -10.07 3.49 -12.59
N GLU A 332 -11.01 4.41 -12.48
CA GLU A 332 -10.85 5.58 -11.60
C GLU A 332 -10.67 5.19 -10.14
N PRO A 333 -11.47 4.26 -9.55
CA PRO A 333 -11.24 3.79 -8.19
C PRO A 333 -9.88 3.10 -8.02
N LEU A 334 -9.47 2.27 -8.97
CA LEU A 334 -8.19 1.57 -8.94
C LEU A 334 -7.02 2.55 -9.03
N PHE A 335 -7.04 3.46 -9.98
CA PHE A 335 -5.99 4.45 -10.19
C PHE A 335 -5.82 5.38 -8.99
N ASP A 336 -6.92 5.85 -8.41
CA ASP A 336 -6.90 6.69 -7.24
C ASP A 336 -6.41 5.95 -5.99
N ALA A 337 -6.77 4.68 -5.82
CA ALA A 337 -6.25 3.84 -4.75
C ALA A 337 -4.72 3.66 -4.87
N ILE A 338 -4.22 3.37 -6.08
CA ILE A 338 -2.78 3.25 -6.36
C ILE A 338 -2.04 4.56 -6.02
N ASP A 339 -2.51 5.68 -6.56
CA ASP A 339 -1.88 6.99 -6.35
C ASP A 339 -1.88 7.39 -4.87
N THR A 340 -2.98 7.10 -4.17
CA THR A 340 -3.12 7.38 -2.74
C THR A 340 -2.15 6.54 -1.91
N VAL A 341 -2.05 5.24 -2.17
CA VAL A 341 -1.12 4.33 -1.47
C VAL A 341 0.33 4.76 -1.69
N LYS A 342 0.74 4.99 -2.95
CA LYS A 342 2.09 5.46 -3.29
C LYS A 342 2.43 6.78 -2.58
N GLY A 343 1.52 7.75 -2.61
CA GLY A 343 1.70 9.03 -1.93
C GLY A 343 1.88 8.87 -0.42
N CYS A 344 1.10 8.00 0.22
CA CYS A 344 1.19 7.74 1.66
C CYS A 344 2.49 7.01 2.03
N LEU A 345 2.87 5.97 1.28
CA LEU A 345 4.12 5.24 1.52
C LEU A 345 5.35 6.13 1.32
N LYS A 346 5.34 6.96 0.27
CA LYS A 346 6.41 7.95 0.05
C LYS A 346 6.52 8.91 1.22
N ALA A 347 5.41 9.48 1.69
CA ALA A 347 5.40 10.42 2.80
C ALA A 347 5.95 9.78 4.09
N TYR A 348 5.53 8.56 4.42
CA TYR A 348 6.06 7.82 5.56
C TYR A 348 7.55 7.47 5.38
N GLY A 349 7.94 6.96 4.22
CA GLY A 349 9.32 6.59 3.92
C GLY A 349 10.29 7.77 4.02
N ASP A 350 9.84 8.99 3.70
CA ASP A 350 10.64 10.21 3.81
C ASP A 350 10.61 10.81 5.24
N MET A 351 9.50 10.63 5.98
CA MET A 351 9.30 11.23 7.30
C MET A 351 9.94 10.39 8.42
N MET A 352 9.74 9.07 8.42
CA MET A 352 10.15 8.22 9.56
C MET A 352 11.65 8.25 9.88
N PRO A 353 12.59 8.29 8.91
CA PRO A 353 14.02 8.40 9.21
C PRO A 353 14.39 9.66 10.01
N ALA A 354 13.60 10.71 9.88
CA ALA A 354 13.86 12.02 10.45
C ALA A 354 13.11 12.29 11.76
N VAL A 355 12.32 11.34 12.24
CA VAL A 355 11.66 11.42 13.55
C VAL A 355 12.73 11.42 14.66
N SER A 356 12.62 12.35 15.61
CA SER A 356 13.41 12.35 16.85
C SER A 356 12.52 12.07 18.04
N VAL A 357 13.08 11.38 19.05
CA VAL A 357 12.35 10.98 20.25
C VAL A 357 12.76 11.85 21.45
N ASN A 358 11.82 12.14 22.32
CA ASN A 358 12.06 12.81 23.60
C ASN A 358 12.09 11.74 24.71
N ARG A 359 13.28 11.20 24.95
CA ARG A 359 13.50 10.09 25.90
C ARG A 359 13.06 10.43 27.32
N ASP A 360 13.31 11.64 27.75
CA ASP A 360 12.97 12.10 29.11
C ASP A 360 11.45 12.14 29.31
N SER A 361 10.70 12.71 28.36
CA SER A 361 9.24 12.75 28.42
C SER A 361 8.61 11.36 28.40
N MET A 362 9.16 10.45 27.58
CA MET A 362 8.69 9.05 27.51
C MET A 362 8.96 8.31 28.84
N ALA A 363 10.17 8.39 29.37
CA ALA A 363 10.55 7.73 30.61
C ALA A 363 9.74 8.27 31.82
N GLU A 364 9.56 9.60 31.90
CA GLU A 364 8.76 10.21 32.95
C GLU A 364 7.28 9.79 32.86
N SER A 365 6.73 9.68 31.65
CA SER A 365 5.36 9.17 31.46
C SER A 365 5.22 7.70 31.91
N ALA A 366 6.24 6.88 31.69
CA ALA A 366 6.26 5.50 32.13
C ALA A 366 6.31 5.39 33.68
N ARG A 367 7.09 6.23 34.36
CA ARG A 367 7.16 6.26 35.83
C ARG A 367 5.82 6.63 36.46
N ARG A 368 5.22 7.73 36.00
CA ARG A 368 3.94 8.24 36.55
C ARG A 368 2.78 7.24 36.44
N GLY A 369 2.88 6.26 35.58
CA GLY A 369 1.85 5.24 35.36
C GLY A 369 2.04 3.97 36.19
N PHE A 370 2.99 3.90 37.12
CA PHE A 370 3.31 2.68 37.88
C PHE A 370 3.58 1.46 36.97
N SER A 371 4.27 1.66 35.87
CA SER A 371 4.41 0.66 34.81
C SER A 371 5.20 -0.58 35.24
N THR A 372 5.93 -0.50 36.36
CA THR A 372 6.68 -1.62 36.98
C THR A 372 5.88 -2.40 38.04
N ALA A 373 4.62 -2.06 38.26
CA ALA A 373 3.81 -2.73 39.29
C ALA A 373 3.66 -4.25 39.05
N THR A 374 3.53 -4.68 37.79
CA THR A 374 3.52 -6.10 37.44
C THR A 374 4.84 -6.80 37.78
N ASP A 375 5.97 -6.09 37.59
CA ASP A 375 7.30 -6.64 37.89
C ASP A 375 7.47 -6.86 39.40
N LEU A 376 6.89 -6.00 40.25
CA LEU A 376 6.85 -6.20 41.71
C LEU A 376 5.98 -7.43 42.07
N ALA A 377 4.86 -7.63 41.41
CA ALA A 377 4.04 -8.82 41.63
C ALA A 377 4.79 -10.11 41.24
N ASP A 378 5.43 -10.10 40.07
CA ASP A 378 6.25 -11.23 39.62
C ASP A 378 7.46 -11.49 40.53
N TYR A 379 8.06 -10.44 41.12
CA TYR A 379 9.12 -10.55 42.13
C TYR A 379 8.62 -11.29 43.38
N LEU A 380 7.46 -10.91 43.89
CA LEU A 380 6.86 -11.56 45.05
C LEU A 380 6.48 -13.01 44.76
N VAL A 381 6.00 -13.31 43.57
CA VAL A 381 5.72 -14.70 43.14
C VAL A 381 7.00 -15.53 43.13
N ARG A 382 8.10 -14.97 42.63
CA ARG A 382 9.41 -15.66 42.69
C ARG A 382 9.92 -15.88 44.13
N LYS A 383 9.49 -15.06 45.10
CA LYS A 383 9.74 -15.24 46.53
C LYS A 383 8.78 -16.24 47.19
N GLY A 384 7.80 -16.78 46.47
CA GLY A 384 6.90 -17.83 46.90
C GLY A 384 5.45 -17.41 47.19
N LEU A 385 5.09 -16.14 47.03
CA LEU A 385 3.69 -15.69 47.19
C LEU A 385 2.85 -16.21 46.03
N PRO A 386 1.61 -16.68 46.28
CA PRO A 386 0.64 -16.89 45.20
C PRO A 386 0.38 -15.59 44.45
N PHE A 387 0.18 -15.66 43.12
CA PHE A 387 0.00 -14.47 42.28
C PHE A 387 -1.13 -13.54 42.74
N ARG A 388 -2.24 -14.09 43.21
CA ARG A 388 -3.39 -13.26 43.69
C ARG A 388 -3.00 -12.47 44.95
N ASP A 389 -2.26 -13.06 45.86
CA ASP A 389 -1.80 -12.41 47.10
C ASP A 389 -0.74 -11.34 46.76
N ALA A 390 0.18 -11.68 45.85
CA ALA A 390 1.16 -10.73 45.33
C ALA A 390 0.46 -9.50 44.64
N HIS A 391 -0.56 -9.74 43.84
CA HIS A 391 -1.35 -8.67 43.21
C HIS A 391 -2.05 -7.75 44.24
N GLU A 392 -2.59 -8.32 45.31
CA GLU A 392 -3.21 -7.52 46.41
C GLU A 392 -2.18 -6.68 47.14
N VAL A 393 -1.01 -7.24 47.44
CA VAL A 393 0.11 -6.52 48.05
C VAL A 393 0.55 -5.34 47.20
N VAL A 394 0.76 -5.58 45.92
CA VAL A 394 1.17 -4.56 44.97
C VAL A 394 0.07 -3.47 44.78
N GLY A 395 -1.20 -3.87 44.74
CA GLY A 395 -2.32 -2.90 44.72
C GLY A 395 -2.30 -1.92 45.88
N LYS A 396 -1.97 -2.39 47.10
CA LYS A 396 -1.82 -1.54 48.28
C LYS A 396 -0.61 -0.61 48.20
N ALA A 397 0.51 -1.11 47.67
CA ALA A 397 1.70 -0.29 47.45
C ALA A 397 1.45 0.80 46.41
N VAL A 398 0.78 0.48 45.30
CA VAL A 398 0.36 1.47 44.27
C VAL A 398 -0.59 2.50 44.89
N ALA A 399 -1.55 2.12 45.71
CA ALA A 399 -2.44 3.06 46.39
C ALA A 399 -1.69 4.05 47.28
N LEU A 400 -0.63 3.61 47.97
CA LEU A 400 0.27 4.52 48.74
C LEU A 400 1.01 5.46 47.77
N GLY A 401 1.53 4.92 46.64
CA GLY A 401 2.20 5.73 45.62
C GLY A 401 1.31 6.82 45.07
N VAL A 402 0.07 6.49 44.67
CA VAL A 402 -0.93 7.46 44.19
C VAL A 402 -1.18 8.56 45.25
N SER A 403 -1.40 8.17 46.51
CA SER A 403 -1.72 9.15 47.56
C SER A 403 -0.54 10.06 47.95
N SER A 404 0.71 9.57 47.81
CA SER A 404 1.93 10.33 48.11
C SER A 404 2.55 11.01 46.90
N GLY A 405 2.03 10.78 45.69
CA GLY A 405 2.56 11.32 44.43
C GLY A 405 3.95 10.78 44.07
N ARG A 406 4.30 9.57 44.49
CA ARG A 406 5.60 8.92 44.30
C ARG A 406 5.43 7.59 43.53
N ASP A 407 6.38 7.31 42.64
CA ASP A 407 6.47 5.99 41.97
C ASP A 407 6.92 4.89 42.97
N LEU A 408 6.68 3.60 42.64
CA LEU A 408 7.12 2.48 43.47
C LEU A 408 8.64 2.46 43.70
N SER A 409 9.42 2.89 42.72
CA SER A 409 10.88 2.98 42.79
C SER A 409 11.38 4.09 43.72
N GLU A 410 10.52 5.04 44.08
CA GLU A 410 10.82 6.16 44.97
C GLU A 410 10.46 5.88 46.46
N MET A 411 9.88 4.70 46.71
CA MET A 411 9.57 4.26 48.07
C MET A 411 10.81 3.65 48.76
N SER A 412 10.93 3.85 50.07
CA SER A 412 11.96 3.20 50.84
C SER A 412 11.67 1.69 50.99
N LEU A 413 12.73 0.92 51.26
CA LEU A 413 12.57 -0.51 51.55
C LEU A 413 11.64 -0.77 52.77
N GLU A 414 11.70 0.11 53.77
CA GLU A 414 10.87 0.05 54.96
C GLU A 414 9.39 0.29 54.65
N GLU A 415 9.09 1.20 53.75
CA GLU A 415 7.74 1.44 53.27
C GLU A 415 7.20 0.24 52.46
N LEU A 416 8.00 -0.31 51.56
CA LEU A 416 7.62 -1.50 50.78
C LEU A 416 7.42 -2.74 51.64
N ARG A 417 8.24 -2.92 52.68
CA ARG A 417 8.14 -4.05 53.67
C ARG A 417 6.88 -3.99 54.53
N GLN A 418 6.21 -2.84 54.64
CA GLN A 418 4.90 -2.75 55.29
C GLN A 418 3.84 -3.59 54.58
N PHE A 419 4.01 -3.84 53.28
CA PHE A 419 3.05 -4.62 52.47
C PHE A 419 3.43 -6.11 52.41
N SER A 420 4.73 -6.45 52.41
CA SER A 420 5.23 -7.83 52.53
C SER A 420 6.64 -7.85 53.09
N THR A 421 6.87 -8.69 54.09
CA THR A 421 8.20 -8.92 54.67
C THR A 421 9.16 -9.66 53.75
N ASP A 422 8.66 -10.24 52.65
CA ASP A 422 9.45 -10.97 51.64
C ASP A 422 10.17 -10.01 50.67
N ILE A 423 9.94 -8.69 50.80
CA ILE A 423 10.60 -7.67 49.98
C ILE A 423 11.98 -7.38 50.56
N ASP A 424 13.02 -7.64 49.78
CA ASP A 424 14.41 -7.35 50.07
C ASP A 424 14.97 -6.21 49.23
N ALA A 425 16.21 -5.79 49.50
CA ALA A 425 16.83 -4.66 48.80
C ALA A 425 16.98 -4.86 47.28
N ASP A 426 16.98 -6.11 46.80
CA ASP A 426 17.04 -6.47 45.37
C ASP A 426 15.78 -6.04 44.58
N VAL A 427 14.70 -5.68 45.29
CA VAL A 427 13.47 -5.16 44.66
C VAL A 427 13.75 -3.91 43.82
N PHE A 428 14.70 -3.06 44.19
CA PHE A 428 15.01 -1.85 43.48
C PHE A 428 15.63 -2.09 42.10
N GLU A 429 16.24 -3.27 41.85
CA GLU A 429 16.66 -3.66 40.50
C GLU A 429 15.45 -3.94 39.60
N VAL A 430 14.37 -4.49 40.17
CA VAL A 430 13.14 -4.85 39.45
C VAL A 430 12.25 -3.63 39.20
N LEU A 431 12.24 -2.66 40.13
CA LEU A 431 11.38 -1.48 40.06
C LEU A 431 11.91 -0.36 39.13
N THR A 432 13.13 -0.49 38.59
CA THR A 432 13.60 0.44 37.56
C THR A 432 12.93 0.13 36.22
N LEU A 433 12.75 1.15 35.40
CA LEU A 433 12.23 0.97 34.03
C LEU A 433 13.16 0.06 33.22
N GLU A 434 14.47 0.24 33.35
CA GLU A 434 15.52 -0.56 32.73
C GLU A 434 15.45 -2.03 33.18
N GLY A 435 15.28 -2.26 34.46
CA GLY A 435 15.13 -3.63 35.04
C GLY A 435 13.92 -4.34 34.48
N SER A 436 12.78 -3.64 34.42
CA SER A 436 11.54 -4.15 33.85
C SER A 436 11.70 -4.54 32.36
N VAL A 437 12.24 -3.63 31.54
CA VAL A 437 12.43 -3.85 30.09
C VAL A 437 13.43 -4.98 29.85
N ASN A 438 14.59 -4.99 30.55
CA ASN A 438 15.65 -5.97 30.38
C ASN A 438 15.24 -7.39 30.83
N ALA A 439 14.35 -7.51 31.81
CA ALA A 439 13.85 -8.81 32.29
C ALA A 439 13.05 -9.56 31.21
N ARG A 440 12.55 -8.89 30.18
CA ARG A 440 11.80 -9.47 29.05
C ARG A 440 12.72 -9.86 27.91
N ASN A 441 13.78 -10.64 28.21
CA ASN A 441 14.82 -11.04 27.26
C ASN A 441 14.51 -12.40 26.59
N HIS A 442 13.38 -12.47 25.89
CA HIS A 442 12.97 -13.61 25.07
C HIS A 442 12.51 -13.12 23.69
N ILE A 443 12.38 -14.00 22.70
CA ILE A 443 11.91 -13.62 21.35
C ILE A 443 10.56 -12.91 21.47
N GLY A 444 10.50 -11.70 20.89
CA GLY A 444 9.31 -10.84 20.97
C GLY A 444 9.22 -10.00 22.25
N GLY A 445 10.16 -10.13 23.19
CA GLY A 445 10.24 -9.30 24.38
C GLY A 445 10.84 -7.93 24.12
N THR A 446 10.76 -7.07 25.14
CA THR A 446 11.09 -5.63 25.02
C THR A 446 12.57 -5.32 25.33
N ALA A 447 13.37 -6.29 25.78
CA ALA A 447 14.78 -6.06 26.07
C ALA A 447 15.52 -5.49 24.85
N PRO A 448 16.37 -4.47 25.01
CA PRO A 448 17.13 -3.86 23.90
C PRO A 448 17.93 -4.87 23.07
N GLU A 449 18.42 -5.94 23.70
CA GLU A 449 19.09 -7.05 23.01
C GLU A 449 18.13 -7.75 22.03
N GLN A 450 16.90 -8.03 22.47
CA GLN A 450 15.87 -8.67 21.62
C GLN A 450 15.39 -7.72 20.49
N VAL A 451 15.32 -6.43 20.76
CA VAL A 451 15.03 -5.42 19.73
C VAL A 451 16.12 -5.43 18.65
N ARG A 452 17.40 -5.39 19.02
CA ARG A 452 18.51 -5.48 18.05
C ARG A 452 18.54 -6.79 17.28
N ALA A 453 18.27 -7.91 17.97
CA ALA A 453 18.12 -9.21 17.30
C ALA A 453 16.94 -9.23 16.30
N ALA A 454 15.83 -8.59 16.63
CA ALA A 454 14.68 -8.46 15.72
C ALA A 454 14.98 -7.52 14.54
N VAL A 455 15.76 -6.46 14.72
CA VAL A 455 16.27 -5.63 13.63
C VAL A 455 17.13 -6.47 12.68
N THR A 456 18.04 -7.29 13.20
CA THR A 456 18.86 -8.19 12.38
C THR A 456 17.99 -9.12 11.53
N ARG A 457 17.02 -9.79 12.14
CA ARG A 457 16.06 -10.65 11.40
C ARG A 457 15.25 -9.87 10.35
N THR A 458 14.91 -8.63 10.65
CA THR A 458 14.19 -7.76 9.69
C THR A 458 15.07 -7.39 8.50
N ARG A 459 16.34 -7.08 8.71
CA ARG A 459 17.31 -6.82 7.64
C ARG A 459 17.57 -8.06 6.77
N GLU A 460 17.66 -9.23 7.36
CA GLU A 460 17.76 -10.50 6.63
C GLU A 460 16.50 -10.77 5.78
N TRP A 461 15.32 -10.45 6.33
CA TRP A 461 14.06 -10.54 5.61
C TRP A 461 14.03 -9.56 4.43
N LEU A 462 14.44 -8.30 4.63
CA LEU A 462 14.55 -7.28 3.59
C LEU A 462 15.46 -7.75 2.45
N LYS A 463 16.65 -8.25 2.78
CA LYS A 463 17.61 -8.74 1.76
C LYS A 463 16.98 -9.81 0.88
N ARG A 464 16.32 -10.81 1.46
CA ARG A 464 15.66 -11.88 0.69
C ARG A 464 14.56 -11.38 -0.24
N ASN A 465 13.86 -10.30 0.13
CA ASN A 465 12.74 -9.77 -0.64
C ASN A 465 13.12 -8.63 -1.59
N THR A 466 14.35 -8.12 -1.51
CA THR A 466 14.88 -7.14 -2.48
C THR A 466 15.52 -7.83 -3.69
N GLU A 467 15.95 -9.09 -3.55
CA GLU A 467 16.57 -9.89 -4.60
C GLU A 467 15.53 -10.63 -5.49
N MET A 468 14.26 -10.53 -5.17
CA MET A 468 13.14 -11.09 -5.95
C MET A 468 12.67 -10.09 -7.01
#